data_979bd36496b3380913e09d850c5ffb2d
#
_entry.id   979bd36496b3380913e09d850c5ffb2d
#
_cell.length_a   1.000
_cell.length_b   1.000
_cell.length_c   1.000
_cell.angle_alpha   90.00
_cell.angle_beta   90.00
_cell.angle_gamma   90.00
#
_symmetry.space_group_name_H-M   'P 1'
#
loop_
_entity.id
_entity.type
_entity.pdbx_description
1 polymer ?
#
loop_
_entity_poly.entity_id
_entity_poly.type
_entity_poly.pdbx_seq_one_letter_code
_entity_poly.pdbx_strand_id
1 'polypeptide(L)'
;MNEETLTTLRDIADAAGVSVASVSKVLNNRTGVSDESRQKVLALAEQLGYQGRMARALKRAGIGKTAMIVPAEYYSGSQFYEDIIRGALDEAAANSLDLEVRLVASAWNNATEIDDALRLGENGAIIAIGLDDRAMIDRIAECGVPAVLINGMDRSMRIDTVLPDNWSAGWLATRRLLEAGHREIMHVTLPRRLSMLRRLEGFRQAIEEAGIPFDPERHILDLGKMDLPETHAQLAIRQAFDSGRLSKVTAFFCSMDVVALGVMQGLQGKGFTVPDDYSIVGMDDVAVATHSRPPLTTMRIDRAELGRKGIQLLTNRIANPNDNVARINLGVKLVERATIAPPRVRS
;
A
#
# COMPACT_ATOMS: atom_id res chain seq x y z
N MET A 1 -30.46 -5.92 36.26
CA MET A 1 -29.42 -5.77 35.25
C MET A 1 -29.12 -4.27 35.18
N ASN A 2 -28.00 -3.83 35.79
CA ASN A 2 -27.60 -2.42 35.75
C ASN A 2 -27.16 -2.08 34.33
N GLU A 3 -27.85 -1.16 33.66
CA GLU A 3 -27.30 -0.49 32.49
C GLU A 3 -26.06 0.33 32.99
N GLU A 4 -24.87 -0.15 32.70
CA GLU A 4 -23.66 0.64 32.84
C GLU A 4 -23.80 1.85 31.93
N THR A 5 -24.02 3.03 32.55
CA THR A 5 -24.08 4.29 31.81
C THR A 5 -22.71 4.57 31.18
N LEU A 6 -22.61 4.35 29.92
CA LEU A 6 -21.34 4.51 29.16
C LEU A 6 -20.94 5.97 29.10
N THR A 7 -19.76 6.30 29.62
CA THR A 7 -19.16 7.64 29.53
C THR A 7 -19.16 8.17 28.10
N THR A 8 -19.69 9.39 27.92
CA THR A 8 -19.80 10.04 26.60
C THR A 8 -18.72 11.11 26.40
N LEU A 9 -18.55 11.59 25.16
CA LEU A 9 -17.68 12.75 24.89
C LEU A 9 -18.12 14.00 25.67
N ARG A 10 -19.42 14.09 25.96
CA ARG A 10 -20.00 15.22 26.74
C ARG A 10 -19.58 15.15 28.18
N ASP A 11 -19.58 13.97 28.77
CA ASP A 11 -19.17 13.79 30.18
C ASP A 11 -17.70 14.16 30.37
N ILE A 12 -16.83 13.81 29.38
CA ILE A 12 -15.43 14.23 29.39
C ILE A 12 -15.30 15.74 29.18
N ALA A 13 -16.09 16.32 28.28
CA ALA A 13 -16.06 17.74 27.97
C ALA A 13 -16.45 18.56 29.21
N ASP A 14 -17.51 18.13 29.88
CA ASP A 14 -18.01 18.77 31.12
C ASP A 14 -16.97 18.64 32.24
N ALA A 15 -16.36 17.47 32.44
CA ALA A 15 -15.31 17.24 33.44
C ALA A 15 -14.01 17.99 33.13
N ALA A 16 -13.63 18.12 31.86
CA ALA A 16 -12.42 18.82 31.45
C ALA A 16 -12.59 20.35 31.39
N GLY A 17 -13.82 20.84 31.32
CA GLY A 17 -14.12 22.25 31.10
C GLY A 17 -13.80 22.73 29.68
N VAL A 18 -13.95 21.87 28.67
CA VAL A 18 -13.68 22.17 27.27
C VAL A 18 -14.88 21.81 26.38
N SER A 19 -14.87 22.24 25.12
CA SER A 19 -15.95 21.87 24.20
C SER A 19 -15.88 20.40 23.79
N VAL A 20 -17.04 19.80 23.48
CA VAL A 20 -17.12 18.43 22.90
C VAL A 20 -16.26 18.30 21.63
N ALA A 21 -16.20 19.37 20.82
CA ALA A 21 -15.34 19.43 19.64
C ALA A 21 -13.85 19.35 20.00
N SER A 22 -13.42 19.99 21.11
CA SER A 22 -12.05 19.90 21.61
C SER A 22 -11.72 18.49 22.10
N VAL A 23 -12.62 17.87 22.87
CA VAL A 23 -12.46 16.46 23.29
C VAL A 23 -12.35 15.55 22.08
N SER A 24 -13.24 15.71 21.10
CA SER A 24 -13.18 14.93 19.86
C SER A 24 -11.86 15.10 19.09
N LYS A 25 -11.32 16.34 19.02
CA LYS A 25 -10.01 16.59 18.41
C LYS A 25 -8.89 15.88 19.15
N VAL A 26 -8.88 15.95 20.50
CA VAL A 26 -7.86 15.29 21.34
C VAL A 26 -7.90 13.79 21.17
N LEU A 27 -9.06 13.17 21.32
CA LEU A 27 -9.24 11.71 21.23
C LEU A 27 -8.99 11.16 19.82
N ASN A 28 -9.12 11.99 18.78
CA ASN A 28 -8.78 11.63 17.39
C ASN A 28 -7.40 12.17 16.97
N ASN A 29 -6.55 12.54 17.92
CA ASN A 29 -5.18 13.05 17.71
C ASN A 29 -5.06 14.18 16.65
N ARG A 30 -6.08 15.06 16.58
CA ARG A 30 -6.09 16.21 15.67
C ARG A 30 -5.42 17.42 16.32
N THR A 31 -4.88 18.32 15.49
CA THR A 31 -4.26 19.57 15.91
C THR A 31 -5.29 20.62 16.31
N GLY A 32 -4.85 21.70 17.00
CA GLY A 32 -5.71 22.84 17.39
C GLY A 32 -6.31 22.73 18.79
N VAL A 33 -5.65 21.99 19.69
CA VAL A 33 -5.89 21.96 21.13
C VAL A 33 -4.52 22.06 21.82
N SER A 34 -4.42 22.87 22.90
CA SER A 34 -3.18 23.03 23.66
C SER A 34 -2.75 21.71 24.31
N ASP A 35 -1.44 21.55 24.54
CA ASP A 35 -0.89 20.32 25.14
C ASP A 35 -1.44 20.10 26.57
N GLU A 36 -1.64 21.14 27.35
CA GLU A 36 -2.26 21.08 28.66
C GLU A 36 -3.70 20.55 28.60
N SER A 37 -4.52 21.11 27.70
CA SER A 37 -5.89 20.63 27.49
C SER A 37 -5.90 19.19 26.95
N ARG A 38 -4.93 18.82 26.11
CA ARG A 38 -4.78 17.47 25.59
C ARG A 38 -4.52 16.48 26.72
N GLN A 39 -3.54 16.75 27.58
CA GLN A 39 -3.20 15.87 28.70
C GLN A 39 -4.39 15.75 29.68
N LYS A 40 -5.07 16.84 29.99
CA LYS A 40 -6.22 16.84 30.87
C LYS A 40 -7.38 15.99 30.34
N VAL A 41 -7.68 16.12 29.03
CA VAL A 41 -8.75 15.33 28.38
C VAL A 41 -8.39 13.85 28.35
N LEU A 42 -7.14 13.48 28.05
CA LEU A 42 -6.70 12.08 28.02
C LEU A 42 -6.78 11.44 29.41
N ALA A 43 -6.29 12.13 30.45
CA ALA A 43 -6.35 11.66 31.84
C ALA A 43 -7.80 11.45 32.33
N LEU A 44 -8.69 12.38 32.00
CA LEU A 44 -10.11 12.28 32.36
C LEU A 44 -10.82 11.17 31.55
N ALA A 45 -10.48 10.99 30.29
CA ALA A 45 -11.03 9.90 29.46
C ALA A 45 -10.68 8.53 30.08
N GLU A 46 -9.43 8.37 30.53
CA GLU A 46 -8.96 7.16 31.20
C GLU A 46 -9.65 6.98 32.56
N GLN A 47 -9.67 8.03 33.40
CA GLN A 47 -10.27 8.01 34.73
C GLN A 47 -11.78 7.70 34.71
N LEU A 48 -12.49 8.21 33.69
CA LEU A 48 -13.93 8.00 33.52
C LEU A 48 -14.24 6.70 32.76
N GLY A 49 -13.22 5.88 32.43
CA GLY A 49 -13.39 4.64 31.68
C GLY A 49 -13.99 4.85 30.29
N TYR A 50 -13.67 5.99 29.65
CA TYR A 50 -14.19 6.28 28.32
C TYR A 50 -13.70 5.27 27.31
N GLN A 51 -14.59 4.46 26.83
CA GLN A 51 -14.33 3.60 25.70
C GLN A 51 -14.54 4.38 24.41
N GLY A 52 -13.51 4.48 23.58
CA GLY A 52 -13.56 5.13 22.27
C GLY A 52 -14.71 4.61 21.41
N ARG A 53 -15.08 5.37 20.38
CA ARG A 53 -16.19 5.00 19.47
C ARG A 53 -16.03 3.56 18.94
N MET A 54 -14.77 3.14 18.69
CA MET A 54 -14.42 1.81 18.24
C MET A 54 -14.73 0.72 19.27
N ALA A 55 -14.20 0.84 20.50
CA ALA A 55 -14.42 -0.15 21.55
C ALA A 55 -15.91 -0.39 21.80
N ARG A 56 -16.72 0.69 21.76
CA ARG A 56 -18.19 0.58 21.87
C ARG A 56 -18.82 -0.12 20.66
N ALA A 57 -18.34 0.14 19.45
CA ALA A 57 -18.82 -0.54 18.23
C ALA A 57 -18.48 -2.02 18.28
N LEU A 58 -17.27 -2.39 18.67
CA LEU A 58 -16.81 -3.76 18.85
C LEU A 58 -17.66 -4.50 19.90
N LYS A 59 -17.88 -3.89 21.07
CA LYS A 59 -18.71 -4.48 22.14
C LYS A 59 -20.16 -4.71 21.68
N ARG A 60 -20.75 -3.74 20.96
CA ARG A 60 -22.10 -3.87 20.38
C ARG A 60 -22.20 -4.96 19.33
N ALA A 61 -21.16 -5.09 18.49
CA ALA A 61 -21.09 -6.11 17.47
C ALA A 61 -20.67 -7.49 17.98
N GLY A 62 -20.32 -7.62 19.27
CA GLY A 62 -19.83 -8.86 19.86
C GLY A 62 -18.45 -9.28 19.34
N ILE A 63 -17.68 -8.33 18.79
CA ILE A 63 -16.36 -8.60 18.20
C ILE A 63 -15.31 -8.57 19.30
N GLY A 64 -14.73 -9.72 19.63
CA GLY A 64 -13.67 -9.87 20.62
C GLY A 64 -12.28 -9.73 20.04
N LYS A 65 -12.04 -10.29 18.86
CA LYS A 65 -10.71 -10.31 18.21
C LYS A 65 -10.80 -9.94 16.73
N THR A 66 -9.74 -9.37 16.20
CA THR A 66 -9.58 -9.11 14.77
C THR A 66 -8.37 -9.86 14.25
N ALA A 67 -8.55 -10.68 13.21
CA ALA A 67 -7.47 -11.38 12.55
C ALA A 67 -6.83 -10.47 11.49
N MET A 68 -5.50 -10.29 11.56
CA MET A 68 -4.70 -9.71 10.47
C MET A 68 -4.03 -10.83 9.69
N ILE A 69 -4.53 -11.14 8.51
CA ILE A 69 -4.00 -12.20 7.63
C ILE A 69 -2.93 -11.59 6.74
N VAL A 70 -1.72 -12.14 6.81
CA VAL A 70 -0.55 -11.66 6.06
C VAL A 70 0.22 -12.85 5.48
N PRO A 71 0.58 -12.86 4.20
CA PRO A 71 1.52 -13.83 3.65
C PRO A 71 2.87 -13.76 4.37
N ALA A 72 3.43 -14.93 4.70
CA ALA A 72 4.67 -15.02 5.47
C ALA A 72 5.84 -14.29 4.79
N GLU A 73 5.92 -14.37 3.47
CA GLU A 73 6.93 -13.67 2.66
C GLU A 73 6.83 -12.13 2.74
N TYR A 74 5.68 -11.58 3.16
CA TYR A 74 5.48 -10.14 3.32
C TYR A 74 5.74 -9.65 4.74
N TYR A 75 5.66 -10.55 5.73
CA TYR A 75 5.82 -10.19 7.13
C TYR A 75 7.27 -9.92 7.52
N SER A 76 8.23 -10.66 6.99
CA SER A 76 9.64 -10.61 7.39
C SER A 76 10.63 -10.49 6.22
N GLY A 77 10.24 -9.92 5.11
CA GLY A 77 11.13 -9.84 3.94
C GLY A 77 10.85 -8.68 3.01
N SER A 78 9.87 -7.83 3.37
CA SER A 78 9.47 -6.72 2.52
C SER A 78 9.21 -5.47 3.34
N GLN A 79 10.16 -4.52 3.31
CA GLN A 79 9.98 -3.21 3.95
C GLN A 79 8.65 -2.55 3.55
N PHE A 80 8.19 -2.78 2.32
CA PHE A 80 6.92 -2.25 1.84
C PHE A 80 5.75 -2.72 2.72
N TYR A 81 5.68 -4.01 3.03
CA TYR A 81 4.60 -4.57 3.84
C TYR A 81 4.82 -4.37 5.33
N GLU A 82 6.06 -4.38 5.82
CA GLU A 82 6.38 -4.07 7.22
C GLU A 82 5.85 -2.71 7.65
N ASP A 83 5.98 -1.69 6.80
CA ASP A 83 5.47 -0.34 7.09
C ASP A 83 3.92 -0.30 7.09
N ILE A 84 3.26 -1.07 6.20
CA ILE A 84 1.79 -1.21 6.19
C ILE A 84 1.31 -1.87 7.49
N ILE A 85 1.93 -2.99 7.86
CA ILE A 85 1.60 -3.76 9.06
C ILE A 85 1.78 -2.89 10.31
N ARG A 86 2.90 -2.18 10.41
CA ARG A 86 3.17 -1.26 11.52
C ARG A 86 2.11 -0.18 11.62
N GLY A 87 1.76 0.48 10.50
CA GLY A 87 0.72 1.50 10.47
C GLY A 87 -0.65 0.95 10.90
N ALA A 88 -0.96 -0.30 10.55
CA ALA A 88 -2.18 -0.96 10.99
C ALA A 88 -2.16 -1.31 12.49
N LEU A 89 -1.05 -1.84 13.00
CA LEU A 89 -0.87 -2.16 14.42
C LEU A 89 -0.95 -0.91 15.31
N ASP A 90 -0.29 0.18 14.90
CA ASP A 90 -0.31 1.45 15.64
C ASP A 90 -1.73 2.03 15.72
N GLU A 91 -2.47 2.02 14.60
CA GLU A 91 -3.87 2.51 14.57
C GLU A 91 -4.80 1.58 15.34
N ALA A 92 -4.61 0.27 15.29
CA ALA A 92 -5.37 -0.70 16.06
C ALA A 92 -5.18 -0.49 17.57
N ALA A 93 -3.95 -0.32 18.03
CA ALA A 93 -3.61 -0.02 19.41
C ALA A 93 -4.26 1.30 19.89
N ALA A 94 -4.19 2.35 19.06
CA ALA A 94 -4.82 3.65 19.36
C ALA A 94 -6.35 3.55 19.48
N ASN A 95 -6.97 2.56 18.89
CA ASN A 95 -8.42 2.32 18.91
C ASN A 95 -8.84 1.16 19.84
N SER A 96 -7.92 0.60 20.63
CA SER A 96 -8.16 -0.54 21.52
C SER A 96 -8.73 -1.77 20.78
N LEU A 97 -8.29 -1.99 19.54
CA LEU A 97 -8.63 -3.14 18.74
C LEU A 97 -7.60 -4.24 18.99
N ASP A 98 -8.05 -5.40 19.51
CA ASP A 98 -7.18 -6.57 19.68
C ASP A 98 -6.92 -7.21 18.31
N LEU A 99 -5.72 -7.00 17.79
CA LEU A 99 -5.31 -7.39 16.45
C LEU A 99 -4.31 -8.55 16.51
N GLU A 100 -4.74 -9.73 16.09
CA GLU A 100 -3.93 -10.93 16.07
C GLU A 100 -3.37 -11.20 14.66
N VAL A 101 -2.03 -11.18 14.52
CA VAL A 101 -1.36 -11.45 13.23
C VAL A 101 -1.41 -12.94 12.93
N ARG A 102 -1.90 -13.30 11.75
CA ARG A 102 -1.97 -14.65 11.21
C ARG A 102 -1.17 -14.73 9.92
N LEU A 103 -0.12 -15.54 9.93
CA LEU A 103 0.70 -15.77 8.74
C LEU A 103 0.11 -16.92 7.92
N VAL A 104 -0.03 -16.69 6.62
CA VAL A 104 -0.35 -17.72 5.62
C VAL A 104 0.88 -18.00 4.76
N ALA A 105 1.06 -19.24 4.30
CA ALA A 105 2.31 -19.66 3.67
C ALA A 105 2.60 -18.94 2.36
N SER A 106 1.58 -18.50 1.62
CA SER A 106 1.77 -17.79 0.36
C SER A 106 0.59 -16.88 0.02
N ALA A 107 0.87 -15.76 -0.65
CA ALA A 107 -0.15 -14.88 -1.22
C ALA A 107 -0.97 -15.54 -2.36
N TRP A 108 -0.57 -16.73 -2.84
CA TRP A 108 -0.96 -17.21 -4.16
C TRP A 108 -1.63 -18.58 -4.22
N ASN A 109 -1.66 -19.38 -3.14
CA ASN A 109 -2.03 -20.79 -3.34
C ASN A 109 -2.43 -21.61 -2.14
N ASN A 110 -3.11 -21.09 -1.11
CA ASN A 110 -3.56 -22.01 -0.05
C ASN A 110 -4.89 -21.64 0.61
N ALA A 111 -6.00 -21.97 -0.05
CA ALA A 111 -7.34 -21.76 0.49
C ALA A 111 -7.57 -22.48 1.85
N THR A 112 -6.88 -23.61 2.11
CA THR A 112 -7.02 -24.37 3.36
C THR A 112 -6.36 -23.67 4.56
N GLU A 113 -5.25 -22.97 4.38
CA GLU A 113 -4.61 -22.20 5.46
C GLU A 113 -5.44 -20.97 5.85
N ILE A 114 -6.18 -20.41 4.90
CA ILE A 114 -7.13 -19.33 5.20
C ILE A 114 -8.24 -19.85 6.07
N ASP A 115 -8.79 -21.05 5.84
CA ASP A 115 -9.84 -21.60 6.67
C ASP A 115 -9.41 -21.69 8.15
N ASP A 116 -8.15 -22.04 8.43
CA ASP A 116 -7.59 -22.02 9.78
C ASP A 116 -7.43 -20.62 10.36
N ALA A 117 -7.00 -19.66 9.54
CA ALA A 117 -6.94 -18.25 9.93
C ALA A 117 -8.34 -17.64 10.14
N LEU A 118 -9.33 -18.08 9.37
CA LEU A 118 -10.72 -17.62 9.44
C LEU A 118 -11.50 -18.23 10.62
N ARG A 119 -11.22 -19.47 11.05
CA ARG A 119 -11.86 -20.10 12.23
C ARG A 119 -11.67 -19.29 13.51
N LEU A 120 -10.63 -18.47 13.57
CA LEU A 120 -10.42 -17.57 14.70
C LEU A 120 -11.29 -16.31 14.60
N GLY A 121 -11.91 -16.08 13.45
CA GLY A 121 -12.86 -14.99 13.21
C GLY A 121 -14.31 -15.34 13.49
N GLU A 122 -14.65 -16.51 14.03
CA GLU A 122 -16.05 -16.92 14.25
C GLU A 122 -16.88 -15.97 15.12
N ASN A 123 -16.30 -14.93 15.69
CA ASN A 123 -17.00 -13.77 16.28
C ASN A 123 -16.11 -12.53 16.18
N GLY A 124 -15.43 -12.33 15.07
CA GLY A 124 -14.38 -11.35 14.93
C GLY A 124 -14.53 -10.44 13.70
N ALA A 125 -13.44 -9.85 13.32
CA ALA A 125 -13.28 -9.08 12.09
C ALA A 125 -11.98 -9.47 11.40
N ILE A 126 -11.83 -9.15 10.12
CA ILE A 126 -10.68 -9.56 9.31
C ILE A 126 -10.04 -8.37 8.63
N ILE A 127 -8.71 -8.30 8.70
CA ILE A 127 -7.88 -7.49 7.80
C ILE A 127 -6.99 -8.45 7.02
N ALA A 128 -7.01 -8.36 5.69
CA ALA A 128 -6.13 -9.14 4.85
C ALA A 128 -5.19 -8.22 4.06
N ILE A 129 -3.87 -8.44 4.18
CA ILE A 129 -2.84 -7.58 3.59
C ILE A 129 -2.17 -8.29 2.41
N GLY A 130 -2.16 -7.64 1.24
CA GLY A 130 -1.42 -8.11 0.07
C GLY A 130 -2.01 -9.34 -0.61
N LEU A 131 -3.25 -9.73 -0.33
CA LEU A 131 -3.92 -10.86 -0.95
C LEU A 131 -4.57 -10.45 -2.28
N ASP A 132 -4.26 -11.19 -3.34
CA ASP A 132 -4.84 -11.02 -4.68
C ASP A 132 -5.45 -12.31 -5.23
N ASP A 133 -5.25 -13.45 -4.55
CA ASP A 133 -5.83 -14.72 -4.94
C ASP A 133 -7.35 -14.72 -4.78
N ARG A 134 -8.05 -15.08 -5.85
CA ARG A 134 -9.50 -15.02 -5.91
C ARG A 134 -10.15 -15.98 -4.91
N ALA A 135 -9.64 -17.20 -4.80
CA ALA A 135 -10.25 -18.20 -3.91
C ALA A 135 -10.12 -17.78 -2.44
N MET A 136 -8.97 -17.17 -2.06
CA MET A 136 -8.77 -16.63 -0.74
C MET A 136 -9.72 -15.46 -0.45
N ILE A 137 -9.90 -14.53 -1.40
CA ILE A 137 -10.83 -13.40 -1.28
C ILE A 137 -12.28 -13.88 -1.21
N ASP A 138 -12.66 -14.87 -2.01
CA ASP A 138 -13.99 -15.48 -1.98
C ASP A 138 -14.28 -16.09 -0.59
N ARG A 139 -13.32 -16.82 0.00
CA ARG A 139 -13.42 -17.36 1.36
C ARG A 139 -13.61 -16.27 2.41
N ILE A 140 -12.83 -15.19 2.37
CA ILE A 140 -12.99 -14.06 3.28
C ILE A 140 -14.38 -13.42 3.14
N ALA A 141 -14.88 -13.25 1.91
CA ALA A 141 -16.19 -12.68 1.67
C ALA A 141 -17.33 -13.58 2.18
N GLU A 142 -17.16 -14.91 2.12
CA GLU A 142 -18.14 -15.92 2.55
C GLU A 142 -18.21 -16.09 4.07
N CYS A 143 -17.18 -15.66 4.82
CA CYS A 143 -17.20 -15.75 6.29
C CYS A 143 -18.30 -14.94 6.97
N GLY A 144 -18.87 -13.95 6.29
CA GLY A 144 -19.94 -13.12 6.84
C GLY A 144 -19.54 -12.17 7.97
N VAL A 145 -18.23 -12.01 8.23
CA VAL A 145 -17.70 -11.07 9.24
C VAL A 145 -17.20 -9.77 8.58
N PRO A 146 -17.16 -8.65 9.33
CA PRO A 146 -16.56 -7.41 8.81
C PRO A 146 -15.14 -7.66 8.33
N ALA A 147 -14.85 -7.30 7.07
CA ALA A 147 -13.54 -7.51 6.47
C ALA A 147 -13.05 -6.32 5.66
N VAL A 148 -11.72 -6.12 5.61
CA VAL A 148 -11.04 -5.11 4.80
C VAL A 148 -9.81 -5.71 4.14
N LEU A 149 -9.61 -5.42 2.86
CA LEU A 149 -8.39 -5.73 2.12
C LEU A 149 -7.47 -4.49 2.09
N ILE A 150 -6.19 -4.68 2.41
CA ILE A 150 -5.15 -3.66 2.26
C ILE A 150 -4.16 -4.12 1.20
N ASN A 151 -3.99 -3.33 0.15
CA ASN A 151 -3.13 -3.65 -1.00
C ASN A 151 -3.47 -5.00 -1.65
N GLY A 152 -4.74 -5.36 -1.62
CA GLY A 152 -5.40 -6.46 -2.32
C GLY A 152 -6.77 -5.96 -2.78
N MET A 153 -7.47 -6.64 -3.69
CA MET A 153 -8.75 -6.14 -4.20
C MET A 153 -9.75 -7.25 -4.51
N ASP A 154 -10.93 -7.18 -3.91
CA ASP A 154 -12.10 -7.93 -4.38
C ASP A 154 -12.71 -7.22 -5.61
N ARG A 155 -12.60 -7.87 -6.77
CA ARG A 155 -13.19 -7.34 -8.02
C ARG A 155 -14.71 -7.33 -8.00
N SER A 156 -15.31 -8.18 -7.16
CA SER A 156 -16.77 -8.32 -7.02
C SER A 156 -17.39 -7.32 -6.05
N MET A 157 -16.58 -6.43 -5.43
CA MET A 157 -17.05 -5.37 -4.52
C MET A 157 -17.87 -5.91 -3.34
N ARG A 158 -17.43 -7.00 -2.70
CA ARG A 158 -18.04 -7.57 -1.49
C ARG A 158 -17.30 -7.15 -0.22
N ILE A 159 -16.01 -6.79 -0.36
CA ILE A 159 -15.11 -6.46 0.75
C ILE A 159 -14.56 -5.04 0.54
N ASP A 160 -14.56 -4.25 1.61
CA ASP A 160 -13.93 -2.93 1.63
C ASP A 160 -12.44 -3.01 1.34
N THR A 161 -11.90 -2.04 0.63
CA THR A 161 -10.53 -2.12 0.14
C THR A 161 -9.80 -0.77 0.24
N VAL A 162 -8.53 -0.81 0.68
CA VAL A 162 -7.61 0.33 0.62
C VAL A 162 -6.40 -0.02 -0.25
N LEU A 163 -6.11 0.82 -1.23
CA LEU A 163 -5.05 0.64 -2.22
C LEU A 163 -4.24 1.92 -2.41
N PRO A 164 -2.98 1.85 -2.85
CA PRO A 164 -2.35 2.99 -3.52
C PRO A 164 -3.04 3.22 -4.86
N ASP A 165 -3.06 4.46 -5.33
CA ASP A 165 -3.49 4.76 -6.70
C ASP A 165 -2.40 4.32 -7.69
N ASN A 166 -2.42 3.03 -8.00
CA ASN A 166 -1.43 2.40 -8.86
C ASN A 166 -1.51 2.89 -10.31
N TRP A 167 -2.70 3.26 -10.79
CA TRP A 167 -2.84 3.80 -12.14
C TRP A 167 -2.17 5.17 -12.23
N SER A 168 -2.49 6.10 -11.33
CA SER A 168 -1.85 7.42 -11.28
C SER A 168 -0.35 7.32 -11.07
N ALA A 169 0.13 6.32 -10.31
CA ALA A 169 1.55 6.08 -10.13
C ALA A 169 2.26 5.76 -11.45
N GLY A 170 1.71 4.84 -12.24
CA GLY A 170 2.27 4.49 -13.55
C GLY A 170 2.24 5.66 -14.53
N TRP A 171 1.13 6.40 -14.54
CA TRP A 171 0.96 7.56 -15.40
C TRP A 171 1.94 8.70 -15.03
N LEU A 172 2.04 9.07 -13.75
CA LEU A 172 2.92 10.15 -13.28
C LEU A 172 4.40 9.81 -13.50
N ALA A 173 4.83 8.58 -13.19
CA ALA A 173 6.19 8.14 -13.41
C ALA A 173 6.59 8.23 -14.88
N THR A 174 5.71 7.76 -15.77
CA THR A 174 5.93 7.79 -17.21
C THR A 174 5.93 9.22 -17.75
N ARG A 175 4.95 10.01 -17.32
CA ARG A 175 4.86 11.42 -17.70
C ARG A 175 6.11 12.20 -17.31
N ARG A 176 6.70 11.94 -16.14
CA ARG A 176 7.95 12.59 -15.73
C ARG A 176 9.12 12.27 -16.68
N LEU A 177 9.21 11.03 -17.19
CA LEU A 177 10.20 10.67 -18.21
C LEU A 177 9.91 11.34 -19.55
N LEU A 178 8.65 11.42 -19.96
CA LEU A 178 8.24 12.12 -21.19
C LEU A 178 8.56 13.64 -21.11
N GLU A 179 8.35 14.28 -19.95
CA GLU A 179 8.70 15.68 -19.69
C GLU A 179 10.21 15.92 -19.72
N ALA A 180 11.03 14.94 -19.36
CA ALA A 180 12.48 14.98 -19.52
C ALA A 180 12.94 14.86 -21.00
N GLY A 181 12.02 14.57 -21.93
CA GLY A 181 12.28 14.45 -23.35
C GLY A 181 12.37 13.00 -23.86
N HIS A 182 12.23 11.99 -23.00
CA HIS A 182 12.28 10.61 -23.46
C HIS A 182 11.05 10.24 -24.30
N ARG A 183 11.26 9.41 -25.32
CA ARG A 183 10.21 8.87 -26.17
C ARG A 183 10.27 7.34 -26.28
N GLU A 184 11.44 6.78 -26.08
CA GLU A 184 11.73 5.35 -26.07
C GLU A 184 11.85 4.88 -24.63
N ILE A 185 10.70 4.59 -24.01
CA ILE A 185 10.58 4.25 -22.59
C ILE A 185 10.12 2.79 -22.47
N MET A 186 10.79 2.02 -21.62
CA MET A 186 10.45 0.64 -21.35
C MET A 186 9.95 0.49 -19.91
N HIS A 187 8.80 -0.17 -19.74
CA HIS A 187 8.29 -0.55 -18.43
C HIS A 187 8.80 -1.93 -18.03
N VAL A 188 9.60 -1.99 -16.97
CA VAL A 188 10.12 -3.25 -16.40
C VAL A 188 9.18 -3.70 -15.28
N THR A 189 8.50 -4.82 -15.47
CA THR A 189 7.37 -5.20 -14.62
C THR A 189 7.18 -6.71 -14.49
N LEU A 190 6.30 -7.10 -13.58
CA LEU A 190 5.79 -8.46 -13.38
C LEU A 190 4.26 -8.41 -13.40
N PRO A 191 3.60 -8.44 -14.57
CA PRO A 191 2.19 -8.07 -14.71
C PRO A 191 1.24 -9.18 -14.21
N ARG A 192 1.43 -9.69 -13.00
CA ARG A 192 0.66 -10.80 -12.39
C ARG A 192 -0.29 -10.33 -11.30
N ARG A 193 0.13 -9.32 -10.52
CA ARG A 193 -0.69 -8.70 -9.49
C ARG A 193 -1.51 -7.55 -10.08
N LEU A 194 -2.70 -7.35 -9.53
CA LEU A 194 -3.57 -6.26 -9.97
C LEU A 194 -2.89 -4.89 -9.85
N SER A 195 -2.11 -4.67 -8.80
CA SER A 195 -1.32 -3.43 -8.62
C SER A 195 -0.37 -3.19 -9.80
N MET A 196 0.32 -4.23 -10.27
CA MET A 196 1.24 -4.14 -11.41
C MET A 196 0.49 -3.91 -12.73
N LEU A 197 -0.67 -4.56 -12.93
CA LEU A 197 -1.52 -4.33 -14.10
C LEU A 197 -2.02 -2.88 -14.14
N ARG A 198 -2.41 -2.31 -13.00
CA ARG A 198 -2.84 -0.92 -12.93
C ARG A 198 -1.69 0.07 -13.20
N ARG A 199 -0.47 -0.21 -12.73
CA ARG A 199 0.72 0.58 -13.08
C ARG A 199 1.00 0.53 -14.59
N LEU A 200 0.87 -0.65 -15.21
CA LEU A 200 1.00 -0.81 -16.66
C LEU A 200 -0.07 -0.06 -17.44
N GLU A 201 -1.32 -0.07 -17.00
CA GLU A 201 -2.41 0.71 -17.62
C GLU A 201 -2.09 2.22 -17.60
N GLY A 202 -1.63 2.75 -16.44
CA GLY A 202 -1.21 4.14 -16.32
C GLY A 202 -0.01 4.48 -17.22
N PHE A 203 0.99 3.61 -17.28
CA PHE A 203 2.13 3.73 -18.19
C PHE A 203 1.66 3.81 -19.66
N ARG A 204 0.83 2.85 -20.08
CA ARG A 204 0.28 2.80 -21.43
C ARG A 204 -0.46 4.09 -21.78
N GLN A 205 -1.34 4.55 -20.90
CA GLN A 205 -2.10 5.77 -21.12
C GLN A 205 -1.20 6.99 -21.32
N ALA A 206 -0.15 7.14 -20.50
CA ALA A 206 0.79 8.25 -20.63
C ALA A 206 1.58 8.22 -21.96
N ILE A 207 1.98 7.03 -22.43
CA ILE A 207 2.63 6.84 -23.73
C ILE A 207 1.69 7.23 -24.87
N GLU A 208 0.44 6.76 -24.86
CA GLU A 208 -0.57 7.05 -25.89
C GLU A 208 -0.95 8.54 -25.92
N GLU A 209 -1.09 9.19 -24.75
CA GLU A 209 -1.33 10.64 -24.65
C GLU A 209 -0.19 11.50 -25.21
N ALA A 210 1.04 10.99 -25.17
CA ALA A 210 2.19 11.65 -25.78
C ALA A 210 2.28 11.44 -27.30
N GLY A 211 1.27 10.80 -27.92
CA GLY A 211 1.21 10.52 -29.35
C GLY A 211 2.12 9.36 -29.79
N ILE A 212 2.59 8.53 -28.85
CA ILE A 212 3.44 7.37 -29.13
C ILE A 212 2.54 6.11 -29.20
N PRO A 213 2.52 5.37 -30.31
CA PRO A 213 1.77 4.12 -30.38
C PRO A 213 2.32 3.10 -29.38
N PHE A 214 1.44 2.58 -28.52
CA PHE A 214 1.84 1.56 -27.55
C PHE A 214 2.01 0.20 -28.23
N ASP A 215 3.18 -0.40 -28.04
CA ASP A 215 3.54 -1.72 -28.53
C ASP A 215 4.13 -2.53 -27.35
N PRO A 216 3.49 -3.62 -26.91
CA PRO A 216 3.96 -4.44 -25.81
C PRO A 216 5.39 -4.96 -25.99
N GLU A 217 5.76 -5.39 -27.20
CA GLU A 217 7.09 -5.92 -27.50
C GLU A 217 8.19 -4.86 -27.31
N ARG A 218 7.86 -3.60 -27.59
CA ARG A 218 8.77 -2.48 -27.48
C ARG A 218 8.79 -1.87 -26.06
N HIS A 219 7.63 -1.80 -25.41
CA HIS A 219 7.47 -1.01 -24.20
C HIS A 219 7.43 -1.83 -22.92
N ILE A 220 7.35 -3.18 -22.98
CA ILE A 220 7.28 -4.01 -21.77
C ILE A 220 8.45 -4.96 -21.70
N LEU A 221 9.14 -4.99 -20.57
CA LEU A 221 10.05 -6.07 -20.19
C LEU A 221 9.42 -6.82 -19.01
N ASP A 222 8.81 -7.99 -19.34
CA ASP A 222 8.21 -8.86 -18.34
C ASP A 222 9.28 -9.74 -17.71
N LEU A 223 9.42 -9.66 -16.38
CA LEU A 223 10.40 -10.41 -15.60
C LEU A 223 9.94 -11.84 -15.27
N GLY A 224 8.68 -12.16 -15.51
CA GLY A 224 8.12 -13.52 -15.40
C GLY A 224 7.96 -14.07 -13.99
N LYS A 225 8.93 -13.94 -13.09
CA LYS A 225 8.94 -14.48 -11.71
C LYS A 225 9.05 -13.39 -10.67
N MET A 226 8.63 -13.71 -9.42
CA MET A 226 8.63 -12.74 -8.31
C MET A 226 9.63 -13.04 -7.20
N ASP A 227 10.21 -14.23 -7.16
CA ASP A 227 11.00 -14.70 -6.00
C ASP A 227 12.22 -13.81 -5.72
N LEU A 228 12.89 -13.32 -6.76
CA LEU A 228 14.08 -12.47 -6.65
C LEU A 228 14.01 -11.34 -7.71
N PRO A 229 13.11 -10.36 -7.54
CA PRO A 229 12.82 -9.37 -8.58
C PRO A 229 14.03 -8.53 -8.98
N GLU A 230 14.94 -8.20 -8.06
CA GLU A 230 16.19 -7.49 -8.35
C GLU A 230 17.10 -8.31 -9.26
N THR A 231 17.35 -9.56 -8.91
CA THR A 231 18.21 -10.48 -9.69
C THR A 231 17.63 -10.74 -11.07
N HIS A 232 16.31 -10.98 -11.14
CA HIS A 232 15.64 -11.19 -12.43
C HIS A 232 15.69 -9.95 -13.31
N ALA A 233 15.52 -8.76 -12.76
CA ALA A 233 15.66 -7.50 -13.51
C ALA A 233 17.09 -7.32 -14.03
N GLN A 234 18.11 -7.59 -13.21
CA GLN A 234 19.50 -7.50 -13.61
C GLN A 234 19.81 -8.44 -14.80
N LEU A 235 19.37 -9.69 -14.72
CA LEU A 235 19.57 -10.67 -15.79
C LEU A 235 18.79 -10.31 -17.06
N ALA A 236 17.52 -9.91 -16.92
CA ALA A 236 16.66 -9.54 -18.04
C ALA A 236 17.21 -8.32 -18.81
N ILE A 237 17.75 -7.32 -18.12
CA ILE A 237 18.40 -6.17 -18.76
C ILE A 237 19.64 -6.60 -19.55
N ARG A 238 20.49 -7.45 -18.99
CA ARG A 238 21.66 -7.96 -19.71
C ARG A 238 21.27 -8.73 -20.99
N GLN A 239 20.27 -9.60 -20.89
CA GLN A 239 19.74 -10.35 -22.04
C GLN A 239 19.10 -9.44 -23.09
N ALA A 240 18.30 -8.46 -22.64
CA ALA A 240 17.68 -7.48 -23.53
C ALA A 240 18.72 -6.61 -24.25
N PHE A 241 19.84 -6.30 -23.61
CA PHE A 241 20.98 -5.62 -24.22
C PHE A 241 21.64 -6.50 -25.27
N ASP A 242 22.00 -7.75 -24.92
CA ASP A 242 22.69 -8.68 -25.82
C ASP A 242 21.87 -9.05 -27.07
N SER A 243 20.53 -9.04 -26.93
CA SER A 243 19.60 -9.26 -28.08
C SER A 243 19.35 -7.99 -28.91
N GLY A 244 19.93 -6.83 -28.55
CA GLY A 244 19.70 -5.56 -29.22
C GLY A 244 18.35 -4.89 -28.92
N ARG A 245 17.54 -5.45 -28.01
CA ARG A 245 16.21 -4.94 -27.66
C ARG A 245 16.25 -3.56 -27.02
N LEU A 246 17.37 -3.18 -26.38
CA LEU A 246 17.56 -1.87 -25.76
C LEU A 246 18.16 -0.81 -26.69
N SER A 247 18.38 -1.10 -27.98
CA SER A 247 19.10 -0.22 -28.89
C SER A 247 18.51 1.18 -29.02
N LYS A 248 17.19 1.33 -28.89
CA LYS A 248 16.47 2.62 -28.93
C LYS A 248 16.03 3.11 -27.55
N VAL A 249 15.98 2.25 -26.55
CA VAL A 249 15.50 2.60 -25.20
C VAL A 249 16.42 3.66 -24.58
N THR A 250 15.81 4.67 -23.98
CA THR A 250 16.55 5.76 -23.30
C THR A 250 16.15 5.90 -21.83
N ALA A 251 15.01 5.31 -21.43
CA ALA A 251 14.54 5.38 -20.06
C ALA A 251 13.73 4.14 -19.65
N PHE A 252 13.69 3.90 -18.35
CA PHE A 252 12.94 2.81 -17.76
C PHE A 252 11.99 3.33 -16.67
N PHE A 253 10.74 2.89 -16.70
CA PHE A 253 9.85 2.87 -15.55
C PHE A 253 9.85 1.47 -14.94
N CYS A 254 10.26 1.34 -13.69
CA CYS A 254 10.34 0.07 -12.98
C CYS A 254 9.18 -0.06 -12.01
N SER A 255 8.50 -1.20 -12.04
CA SER A 255 7.30 -1.43 -11.23
C SER A 255 7.52 -1.46 -9.71
N MET A 256 8.78 -1.57 -9.25
CA MET A 256 9.22 -1.51 -7.85
C MET A 256 10.64 -0.94 -7.77
N ASP A 257 11.03 -0.36 -6.64
CA ASP A 257 12.40 0.14 -6.42
C ASP A 257 13.46 -0.96 -6.50
N VAL A 258 13.15 -2.15 -5.98
CA VAL A 258 14.06 -3.31 -6.07
C VAL A 258 14.27 -3.77 -7.52
N VAL A 259 13.25 -3.65 -8.37
CA VAL A 259 13.38 -3.88 -9.82
C VAL A 259 14.26 -2.81 -10.45
N ALA A 260 14.09 -1.53 -10.07
CA ALA A 260 14.92 -0.44 -10.56
C ALA A 260 16.40 -0.63 -10.21
N LEU A 261 16.70 -1.14 -9.01
CA LEU A 261 18.07 -1.50 -8.64
C LEU A 261 18.66 -2.58 -9.55
N GLY A 262 17.90 -3.65 -9.80
CA GLY A 262 18.35 -4.70 -10.71
C GLY A 262 18.60 -4.17 -12.12
N VAL A 263 17.75 -3.24 -12.60
CA VAL A 263 17.97 -2.54 -13.89
C VAL A 263 19.27 -1.74 -13.85
N MET A 264 19.49 -0.93 -12.80
CA MET A 264 20.73 -0.17 -12.64
C MET A 264 21.97 -1.05 -12.65
N GLN A 265 21.96 -2.15 -11.90
CA GLN A 265 23.06 -3.11 -11.82
C GLN A 265 23.29 -3.81 -13.18
N GLY A 266 22.21 -4.15 -13.89
CA GLY A 266 22.28 -4.74 -15.22
C GLY A 266 22.97 -3.82 -16.24
N LEU A 267 22.60 -2.54 -16.25
CA LEU A 267 23.19 -1.50 -17.08
C LEU A 267 24.66 -1.23 -16.71
N GLN A 268 24.96 -1.06 -15.42
CA GLN A 268 26.32 -0.85 -14.92
C GLN A 268 27.24 -2.00 -15.29
N GLY A 269 26.75 -3.25 -15.23
CA GLY A 269 27.51 -4.42 -15.66
C GLY A 269 27.81 -4.48 -17.17
N LYS A 270 27.16 -3.62 -17.97
CA LYS A 270 27.42 -3.42 -19.40
C LYS A 270 28.20 -2.11 -19.67
N GLY A 271 28.65 -1.41 -18.63
CA GLY A 271 29.43 -0.16 -18.73
C GLY A 271 28.61 1.11 -18.93
N PHE A 272 27.28 1.06 -18.73
CA PHE A 272 26.41 2.22 -18.82
C PHE A 272 26.21 2.89 -17.47
N THR A 273 25.94 4.17 -17.52
CA THR A 273 25.72 5.03 -16.35
C THR A 273 24.26 5.53 -16.29
N VAL A 274 23.78 5.73 -15.07
CA VAL A 274 22.50 6.36 -14.77
C VAL A 274 22.82 7.68 -14.03
N PRO A 275 22.30 8.82 -14.46
CA PRO A 275 21.29 9.02 -15.51
C PRO A 275 21.82 9.27 -16.92
N ASP A 276 23.17 9.35 -17.14
CA ASP A 276 23.75 9.91 -18.36
C ASP A 276 23.43 9.09 -19.63
N ASP A 277 23.41 7.76 -19.52
CA ASP A 277 23.06 6.87 -20.65
C ASP A 277 21.60 6.46 -20.63
N TYR A 278 21.01 6.29 -19.44
CA TYR A 278 19.62 5.86 -19.25
C TYR A 278 19.01 6.55 -18.01
N SER A 279 17.79 7.02 -18.15
CA SER A 279 16.99 7.47 -17.02
C SER A 279 16.15 6.35 -16.41
N ILE A 280 15.96 6.39 -15.07
CA ILE A 280 15.17 5.35 -14.36
C ILE A 280 14.24 6.01 -13.35
N VAL A 281 12.99 5.56 -13.32
CA VAL A 281 12.02 5.85 -12.27
C VAL A 281 11.58 4.55 -11.62
N GLY A 282 11.64 4.51 -10.30
CA GLY A 282 11.15 3.40 -9.47
C GLY A 282 9.73 3.60 -8.96
N MET A 283 9.36 2.72 -8.03
CA MET A 283 8.07 2.75 -7.34
C MET A 283 8.24 2.20 -5.93
N ASP A 284 7.56 2.79 -4.96
CA ASP A 284 7.39 2.46 -3.55
C ASP A 284 8.09 3.42 -2.58
N ASP A 285 9.22 4.02 -2.94
CA ASP A 285 10.10 4.84 -2.09
C ASP A 285 10.53 4.10 -0.81
N VAL A 286 11.02 2.87 -0.97
CA VAL A 286 11.64 2.11 0.12
C VAL A 286 13.09 2.57 0.34
N ALA A 287 13.70 2.19 1.47
CA ALA A 287 15.03 2.68 1.89
C ALA A 287 16.10 2.56 0.80
N VAL A 288 16.06 1.49 0.03
CA VAL A 288 17.00 1.25 -1.06
C VAL A 288 17.00 2.36 -2.12
N ALA A 289 15.87 3.02 -2.36
CA ALA A 289 15.78 4.12 -3.32
C ALA A 289 16.65 5.33 -2.89
N THR A 290 16.76 5.58 -1.59
CA THR A 290 17.57 6.68 -1.05
C THR A 290 19.06 6.32 -1.03
N HIS A 291 19.38 5.04 -0.80
CA HIS A 291 20.76 4.57 -0.63
C HIS A 291 21.41 4.07 -1.92
N SER A 292 20.65 3.94 -3.02
CA SER A 292 21.21 3.60 -4.33
C SER A 292 22.19 4.68 -4.85
N ARG A 293 23.03 4.32 -5.79
CA ARG A 293 23.99 5.23 -6.42
C ARG A 293 23.89 5.16 -7.93
N PRO A 294 23.36 6.24 -8.54
CA PRO A 294 22.78 7.46 -7.93
C PRO A 294 21.48 7.17 -7.13
N PRO A 295 21.07 8.08 -6.20
CA PRO A 295 19.80 7.96 -5.49
C PRO A 295 18.62 7.93 -6.47
N LEU A 296 17.70 6.96 -6.28
CA LEU A 296 16.63 6.64 -7.23
C LEU A 296 15.45 7.61 -7.12
N THR A 297 15.08 8.24 -8.23
CA THR A 297 13.79 8.91 -8.42
C THR A 297 12.68 7.86 -8.43
N THR A 298 11.65 8.04 -7.62
CA THR A 298 10.62 7.02 -7.42
C THR A 298 9.26 7.61 -7.08
N MET A 299 8.22 6.79 -7.21
CA MET A 299 6.88 7.13 -6.75
C MET A 299 6.70 6.67 -5.30
N ARG A 300 6.46 7.63 -4.38
CA ARG A 300 6.20 7.32 -2.97
C ARG A 300 4.78 6.88 -2.74
N ILE A 301 4.64 5.74 -2.06
CA ILE A 301 3.41 5.28 -1.42
C ILE A 301 3.52 5.53 0.08
N ASP A 302 2.52 6.17 0.70
CA ASP A 302 2.43 6.26 2.16
C ASP A 302 1.92 4.93 2.71
N ARG A 303 2.85 4.03 2.96
CA ARG A 303 2.58 2.65 3.38
C ARG A 303 1.96 2.59 4.77
N ALA A 304 2.45 3.40 5.70
CA ALA A 304 1.87 3.48 7.04
C ALA A 304 0.43 4.00 7.00
N GLU A 305 0.13 4.97 6.13
CA GLU A 305 -1.23 5.47 5.93
C GLU A 305 -2.16 4.41 5.32
N LEU A 306 -1.67 3.53 4.43
CA LEU A 306 -2.45 2.39 3.96
C LEU A 306 -2.90 1.50 5.12
N GLY A 307 -2.00 1.18 6.04
CA GLY A 307 -2.30 0.42 7.25
C GLY A 307 -3.34 1.11 8.13
N ARG A 308 -3.11 2.39 8.46
CA ARG A 308 -4.04 3.21 9.25
C ARG A 308 -5.43 3.28 8.63
N LYS A 309 -5.50 3.55 7.32
CA LYS A 309 -6.78 3.62 6.58
C LYS A 309 -7.52 2.29 6.55
N GLY A 310 -6.80 1.18 6.48
CA GLY A 310 -7.41 -0.15 6.57
C GLY A 310 -8.13 -0.36 7.90
N ILE A 311 -7.49 -0.01 9.03
CA ILE A 311 -8.11 -0.08 10.36
C ILE A 311 -9.30 0.88 10.46
N GLN A 312 -9.18 2.12 10.00
CA GLN A 312 -10.28 3.09 10.00
C GLN A 312 -11.47 2.61 9.18
N LEU A 313 -11.22 1.99 8.02
CA LEU A 313 -12.27 1.45 7.16
C LEU A 313 -12.96 0.25 7.81
N LEU A 314 -12.20 -0.66 8.45
CA LEU A 314 -12.76 -1.76 9.22
C LEU A 314 -13.63 -1.25 10.38
N THR A 315 -13.16 -0.24 11.10
CA THR A 315 -13.93 0.44 12.17
C THR A 315 -15.26 0.94 11.66
N ASN A 316 -15.24 1.59 10.49
CA ASN A 316 -16.47 2.10 9.88
C ASN A 316 -17.41 0.96 9.49
N ARG A 317 -16.89 -0.11 8.89
CA ARG A 317 -17.68 -1.31 8.52
C ARG A 317 -18.36 -1.95 9.74
N ILE A 318 -17.64 -2.08 10.86
CA ILE A 318 -18.19 -2.62 12.10
C ILE A 318 -19.30 -1.73 12.67
N ALA A 319 -19.11 -0.40 12.61
CA ALA A 319 -20.10 0.55 13.13
C ALA A 319 -21.33 0.68 12.21
N ASN A 320 -21.17 0.46 10.91
CA ASN A 320 -22.16 0.66 9.87
C ASN A 320 -22.15 -0.53 8.88
N PRO A 321 -22.64 -1.72 9.31
CA PRO A 321 -22.52 -2.96 8.51
C PRO A 321 -23.28 -2.92 7.18
N ASN A 322 -24.30 -2.06 7.08
CA ASN A 322 -25.15 -1.94 5.90
C ASN A 322 -24.70 -0.87 4.89
N ASP A 323 -23.59 -0.15 5.18
CA ASP A 323 -23.05 0.82 4.23
C ASP A 323 -22.57 0.12 2.94
N ASN A 324 -22.59 0.85 1.84
CA ASN A 324 -22.01 0.36 0.59
C ASN A 324 -20.54 0.00 0.77
N VAL A 325 -20.11 -1.03 0.05
CA VAL A 325 -18.69 -1.41 0.01
C VAL A 325 -17.87 -0.26 -0.59
N ALA A 326 -16.80 0.09 0.10
CA ALA A 326 -15.92 1.20 -0.26
C ALA A 326 -14.59 0.69 -0.85
N ARG A 327 -14.11 1.37 -1.90
CA ARG A 327 -12.75 1.22 -2.40
C ARG A 327 -12.03 2.55 -2.33
N ILE A 328 -11.00 2.64 -1.50
CA ILE A 328 -10.22 3.85 -1.27
C ILE A 328 -8.88 3.72 -1.98
N ASN A 329 -8.59 4.63 -2.91
CA ASN A 329 -7.28 4.77 -3.51
C ASN A 329 -6.54 5.94 -2.85
N LEU A 330 -5.40 5.67 -2.22
CA LEU A 330 -4.54 6.71 -1.64
C LEU A 330 -3.62 7.28 -2.72
N GLY A 331 -3.55 8.61 -2.78
CA GLY A 331 -2.69 9.31 -3.72
C GLY A 331 -1.20 8.98 -3.51
N VAL A 332 -0.45 9.03 -4.59
CA VAL A 332 1.00 8.80 -4.64
C VAL A 332 1.74 10.10 -4.93
N LYS A 333 3.05 10.16 -4.64
CA LYS A 333 3.86 11.35 -4.88
C LYS A 333 5.16 10.98 -5.60
N LEU A 334 5.53 11.76 -6.61
CA LEU A 334 6.86 11.68 -7.19
C LEU A 334 7.89 12.23 -6.19
N VAL A 335 8.96 11.47 -5.98
CA VAL A 335 10.14 11.87 -5.21
C VAL A 335 11.31 11.95 -6.18
N GLU A 336 11.63 13.16 -6.61
CA GLU A 336 12.75 13.38 -7.51
C GLU A 336 14.08 13.22 -6.78
N ARG A 337 15.01 12.50 -7.42
CA ARG A 337 16.39 12.33 -6.97
C ARG A 337 17.34 12.47 -8.18
N ALA A 338 18.27 11.52 -8.38
CA ALA A 338 19.36 11.72 -9.33
C ALA A 338 19.36 10.75 -10.53
N THR A 339 18.26 10.03 -10.79
CA THR A 339 18.22 9.02 -11.86
C THR A 339 17.51 9.46 -13.14
N ILE A 340 17.22 10.76 -13.31
CA ILE A 340 16.59 11.29 -14.52
C ILE A 340 17.45 12.41 -15.09
N ALA A 341 17.73 12.33 -16.40
CA ALA A 341 18.34 13.39 -17.21
C ALA A 341 17.69 13.41 -18.61
N PRO A 342 17.86 14.46 -19.42
CA PRO A 342 17.42 14.42 -20.82
C PRO A 342 18.07 13.25 -21.57
N PRO A 343 17.37 12.68 -22.57
CA PRO A 343 17.91 11.56 -23.34
C PRO A 343 19.20 11.97 -24.09
N ARG A 344 20.23 11.14 -23.97
CA ARG A 344 21.45 11.32 -24.73
C ARG A 344 21.18 11.11 -26.22
N VAL A 345 21.58 12.08 -27.04
CA VAL A 345 21.55 11.89 -28.51
C VAL A 345 22.60 10.84 -28.86
N ARG A 346 22.14 9.66 -29.25
CA ARG A 346 22.99 8.60 -29.78
C ARG A 346 23.20 8.87 -31.25
N SER A 347 24.43 9.26 -31.63
CA SER A 347 24.87 9.42 -33.03
C SER A 347 24.94 8.08 -33.75
#